data_fd1053a1228444d93ca97c469ac76916
#
_entry.id   fd1053a1228444d93ca97c469ac76916
#
_cell.length_a   1.000
_cell.length_b   1.000
_cell.length_c   1.000
_cell.angle_alpha   90.00
_cell.angle_beta   90.00
_cell.angle_gamma   90.00
#
_symmetry.space_group_name_H-M   'P 1'
#
loop_
_entity.id
_entity.type
_entity.pdbx_description
1 polymer ?
#
loop_
_entity_poly.entity_id
_entity_poly.type
_entity_poly.pdbx_seq_one_letter_code
_entity_poly.pdbx_strand_id
1 'polypeptide(L)'
;MLGNRRSRNIILLIQIFFISFILFSQEVYEGYTLFTPITEGPNGGGDNYTRLIDNYGNIINQWNHESCAATTAYLLEDGSLICPMKVENPFMVGAAYGGKIVKYNWRGDIIWEYSYSDTNHLQHHDIEPMPNGNILLLSWDRKTYLEAINAGREDIESDIWPDKIVEVELIGNNEINIVWEWTFWDHLIQDFDSTLSNYGVISDHPELLDINLVSLDLAALGYSDWTHSNSIDYNEELDQILISCRNMHEIYIIDHSTTTEEAASHSGGNSGMGGDILYRWGNPMNYNRGNQQNRMLIGQHDANWIENSFPGEXNILIYNNGSITSFGQDFTQSSIVQIEPPINEYGIYEIDEVHSYFPLDYNWSYTDDFFSHIMSGARRLENGNTLIVPATENKIFEINYEGEIVWEYLHNEVGHNSISKAFKYPLDYLRSGSLLFGDVNFDQNIDIFDILFIINYILEINQMAQSQIYVSDVNNDQIVTIDDIIYLVLLIIN
;
A
#
# COMPACT_ATOMS: atom_id res chain seq x y z
N MET A 1 -47.13 36.65 66.83
CA MET A 1 -47.34 35.38 66.06
C MET A 1 -46.23 35.27 65.02
N LEU A 2 -45.31 34.33 65.24
CA LEU A 2 -44.09 34.18 64.48
C LEU A 2 -44.36 33.26 63.26
N GLY A 3 -44.09 33.76 62.08
CA GLY A 3 -44.18 32.97 60.86
C GLY A 3 -42.80 32.49 60.41
N ASN A 4 -42.65 31.17 60.38
CA ASN A 4 -41.44 30.50 59.92
C ASN A 4 -41.30 30.57 58.39
N ARG A 5 -40.26 31.21 57.93
CA ARG A 5 -39.81 31.14 56.51
C ARG A 5 -38.81 30.00 56.41
N ARG A 6 -39.18 28.93 55.70
CA ARG A 6 -38.22 27.92 55.26
C ARG A 6 -37.56 28.38 53.97
N SER A 7 -36.25 28.58 54.05
CA SER A 7 -35.45 28.78 52.83
C SER A 7 -35.19 27.45 52.15
N ARG A 8 -35.61 27.30 50.91
CA ARG A 8 -35.24 26.15 50.08
C ARG A 8 -33.90 26.46 49.43
N ASN A 9 -32.88 25.75 49.82
CA ASN A 9 -31.61 25.73 49.11
C ASN A 9 -31.77 24.92 47.83
N ILE A 10 -31.71 25.58 46.66
CA ILE A 10 -31.65 24.91 45.36
C ILE A 10 -30.17 24.64 45.11
N ILE A 11 -29.81 23.34 45.20
CA ILE A 11 -28.48 22.87 44.82
C ILE A 11 -28.50 22.77 43.27
N LEU A 12 -27.80 23.69 42.61
CA LEU A 12 -27.60 23.62 41.18
C LEU A 12 -26.46 22.65 40.89
N LEU A 13 -26.84 21.46 40.44
CA LEU A 13 -25.85 20.47 39.95
C LEU A 13 -25.38 20.93 38.56
N ILE A 14 -24.20 21.50 38.50
CA ILE A 14 -23.52 21.78 37.23
C ILE A 14 -22.89 20.48 36.78
N GLN A 15 -23.49 19.82 35.79
CA GLN A 15 -22.84 18.71 35.10
C GLN A 15 -21.83 19.31 34.13
N ILE A 16 -20.55 19.19 34.51
CA ILE A 16 -19.46 19.55 33.61
C ILE A 16 -19.29 18.38 32.63
N PHE A 17 -19.75 18.58 31.41
CA PHE A 17 -19.42 17.67 30.31
C PHE A 17 -17.94 17.88 29.95
N PHE A 18 -17.10 16.94 30.30
CA PHE A 18 -15.77 16.87 29.74
C PHE A 18 -15.90 16.39 28.28
N ILE A 19 -15.89 17.33 27.35
CA ILE A 19 -15.66 16.99 25.93
C ILE A 19 -14.16 16.86 25.82
N SER A 20 -13.70 15.63 25.72
CA SER A 20 -12.30 15.37 25.35
C SER A 20 -12.14 15.77 23.90
N PHE A 21 -11.66 16.98 23.67
CA PHE A 21 -11.14 17.34 22.34
C PHE A 21 -9.82 16.57 22.20
N ILE A 22 -9.81 15.61 21.30
CA ILE A 22 -8.55 15.08 20.80
C ILE A 22 -8.00 16.22 19.96
N LEU A 23 -7.00 16.92 20.49
CA LEU A 23 -6.26 17.92 19.73
C LEU A 23 -5.31 17.16 18.81
N PHE A 24 -5.72 16.99 17.56
CA PHE A 24 -4.80 16.51 16.54
C PHE A 24 -3.69 17.55 16.38
N SER A 25 -2.49 17.08 16.17
CA SER A 25 -1.33 17.94 15.96
C SER A 25 -1.55 18.78 14.70
N GLN A 26 -1.28 20.08 14.79
CA GLN A 26 -1.22 20.95 13.62
C GLN A 26 0.18 20.96 13.00
N GLU A 27 1.08 20.15 13.55
CA GLU A 27 2.47 20.09 13.14
C GLU A 27 2.71 18.89 12.24
N VAL A 28 3.74 18.98 11.41
CA VAL A 28 4.20 17.88 10.56
C VAL A 28 4.55 16.67 11.43
N TYR A 29 4.24 15.48 10.94
CA TYR A 29 4.66 14.24 11.60
C TYR A 29 6.19 14.12 11.52
N GLU A 30 6.84 13.98 12.66
CA GLU A 30 8.31 13.86 12.73
C GLU A 30 8.72 12.44 12.29
N GLY A 31 9.39 12.35 11.16
CA GLY A 31 9.76 11.06 10.61
C GLY A 31 10.57 11.14 9.33
N TYR A 32 10.80 9.99 8.75
CA TYR A 32 11.54 9.84 7.49
C TYR A 32 10.57 9.39 6.38
N THR A 33 10.65 10.03 5.22
CA THR A 33 9.79 9.71 4.07
C THR A 33 10.57 8.89 3.05
N LEU A 34 10.07 7.67 2.77
CA LEU A 34 10.59 6.77 1.74
C LEU A 34 9.78 6.94 0.46
N PHE A 35 10.45 7.06 -0.68
CA PHE A 35 9.79 7.12 -1.98
C PHE A 35 10.70 6.60 -3.09
N THR A 36 10.09 6.13 -4.18
CA THR A 36 10.78 5.61 -5.35
C THR A 36 10.33 6.41 -6.58
N PRO A 37 11.17 7.27 -7.16
CA PRO A 37 10.81 7.96 -8.40
C PRO A 37 10.81 6.99 -9.58
N ILE A 38 9.85 7.15 -10.47
CA ILE A 38 9.68 6.33 -11.66
C ILE A 38 10.38 7.03 -12.84
N THR A 39 11.24 6.29 -13.54
CA THR A 39 12.09 6.83 -14.60
C THR A 39 11.58 6.50 -16.00
N GLU A 40 10.50 5.74 -16.14
CA GLU A 40 9.97 5.33 -17.43
C GLU A 40 9.01 6.37 -18.03
N GLY A 41 8.81 6.28 -19.34
CA GLY A 41 7.91 7.16 -20.06
C GLY A 41 8.66 8.13 -20.98
N PRO A 42 7.95 9.02 -21.65
CA PRO A 42 8.54 9.85 -22.70
C PRO A 42 9.63 10.82 -22.22
N ASN A 43 9.62 11.16 -20.94
CA ASN A 43 10.64 12.06 -20.36
C ASN A 43 11.54 11.33 -19.35
N GLY A 44 11.46 10.00 -19.29
CA GLY A 44 12.24 9.18 -18.36
C GLY A 44 13.71 9.09 -18.77
N GLY A 45 14.52 8.45 -17.94
CA GLY A 45 15.93 8.25 -18.17
C GLY A 45 16.84 8.80 -17.09
N GLY A 46 16.26 9.12 -15.93
CA GLY A 46 17.02 9.41 -14.72
C GLY A 46 17.61 8.14 -14.09
N ASP A 47 18.38 8.32 -13.05
CA ASP A 47 18.93 7.19 -12.28
C ASP A 47 17.82 6.48 -11.50
N ASN A 48 17.88 5.17 -11.45
CA ASN A 48 16.91 4.36 -10.69
C ASN A 48 17.36 4.27 -9.24
N TYR A 49 16.49 4.67 -8.32
CA TYR A 49 16.79 4.56 -6.88
C TYR A 49 15.51 4.64 -6.05
N THR A 50 15.62 4.21 -4.79
CA THR A 50 14.68 4.52 -3.71
C THR A 50 15.41 5.42 -2.72
N ARG A 51 14.73 6.41 -2.17
CA ARG A 51 15.34 7.41 -1.28
C ARG A 51 14.54 7.56 0.01
N LEU A 52 15.27 7.67 1.12
CA LEU A 52 14.73 8.02 2.44
C LEU A 52 15.20 9.43 2.77
N ILE A 53 14.27 10.34 3.09
CA ILE A 53 14.58 11.74 3.40
C ILE A 53 13.97 12.13 4.75
N ASP A 54 14.53 13.16 5.38
CA ASP A 54 13.94 13.79 6.56
C ASP A 54 12.91 14.86 6.14
N ASN A 55 12.29 15.51 7.13
CA ASN A 55 11.29 16.55 6.87
C ASN A 55 11.86 17.80 6.19
N TYR A 56 13.19 17.98 6.16
CA TYR A 56 13.85 19.10 5.49
C TYR A 56 14.29 18.75 4.07
N GLY A 57 14.06 17.49 3.63
CA GLY A 57 14.46 17.00 2.33
C GLY A 57 15.91 16.52 2.26
N ASN A 58 16.60 16.42 3.41
CA ASN A 58 17.96 15.88 3.44
C ASN A 58 17.90 14.36 3.24
N ILE A 59 18.83 13.83 2.44
CA ILE A 59 18.89 12.39 2.16
C ILE A 59 19.47 11.67 3.39
N ILE A 60 18.70 10.77 3.98
CA ILE A 60 19.12 9.90 5.06
C ILE A 60 19.79 8.64 4.49
N ASN A 61 19.17 8.06 3.43
CA ASN A 61 19.77 6.95 2.71
C ASN A 61 19.25 6.91 1.27
N GLN A 62 20.00 6.22 0.38
CA GLN A 62 19.59 6.02 -1.01
C GLN A 62 20.09 4.64 -1.47
N TRP A 63 19.16 3.85 -2.00
CA TRP A 63 19.44 2.54 -2.60
C TRP A 63 19.36 2.69 -4.13
N ASN A 64 20.49 2.48 -4.80
CA ASN A 64 20.54 2.57 -6.26
C ASN A 64 20.14 1.22 -6.87
N HIS A 65 19.35 1.26 -7.92
CA HIS A 65 18.76 0.07 -8.56
C HIS A 65 19.32 -0.14 -9.96
N GLU A 66 19.45 -1.41 -10.36
CA GLU A 66 19.91 -1.78 -11.71
C GLU A 66 18.84 -1.53 -12.77
N SER A 67 17.56 -1.57 -12.38
CA SER A 67 16.42 -1.32 -13.28
C SER A 67 15.38 -0.49 -12.55
N CYS A 68 14.38 -0.03 -13.29
CA CYS A 68 13.27 0.74 -12.71
C CYS A 68 12.45 -0.15 -11.76
N ALA A 69 12.06 0.37 -10.63
CA ALA A 69 11.09 -0.29 -9.74
C ALA A 69 9.75 -0.42 -10.45
N ALA A 70 8.94 -1.40 -10.06
CA ALA A 70 7.59 -1.55 -10.61
C ALA A 70 6.73 -0.35 -10.23
N THR A 71 6.54 -0.08 -8.93
CA THR A 71 5.87 1.13 -8.45
C THR A 71 6.41 1.63 -7.12
N THR A 72 6.93 0.75 -6.24
CA THR A 72 7.18 1.09 -4.84
C THR A 72 8.35 0.31 -4.25
N ALA A 73 8.67 0.61 -3.01
CA ALA A 73 9.64 -0.14 -2.19
C ALA A 73 9.21 -0.01 -0.73
N TYR A 74 9.61 -0.96 0.09
CA TYR A 74 9.28 -1.01 1.52
C TYR A 74 10.57 -1.07 2.34
N LEU A 75 10.66 -0.20 3.35
CA LEU A 75 11.75 -0.21 4.32
C LEU A 75 11.34 -1.12 5.49
N LEU A 76 12.19 -2.05 5.85
CA LEU A 76 11.96 -2.97 6.96
C LEU A 76 12.70 -2.47 8.21
N GLU A 77 12.26 -2.92 9.38
CA GLU A 77 12.82 -2.47 10.67
C GLU A 77 14.32 -2.76 10.81
N ASP A 78 14.82 -3.77 10.10
CA ASP A 78 16.26 -4.11 10.11
C ASP A 78 17.08 -3.18 9.21
N GLY A 79 16.46 -2.17 8.61
CA GLY A 79 17.12 -1.25 7.68
C GLY A 79 17.24 -1.80 6.27
N SER A 80 16.76 -3.01 6.01
CA SER A 80 16.76 -3.53 4.64
C SER A 80 15.61 -2.94 3.84
N LEU A 81 15.80 -2.83 2.53
CA LEU A 81 14.78 -2.35 1.60
C LEU A 81 14.35 -3.51 0.71
N ILE A 82 13.04 -3.70 0.53
CA ILE A 82 12.53 -4.68 -0.41
C ILE A 82 11.77 -3.96 -1.54
N CYS A 83 12.01 -4.36 -2.78
CA CYS A 83 11.54 -3.61 -3.94
C CYS A 83 11.22 -4.55 -5.11
N PRO A 84 10.00 -4.48 -5.67
CA PRO A 84 9.69 -5.17 -6.92
C PRO A 84 10.32 -4.40 -8.10
N MET A 85 11.08 -5.10 -8.91
CA MET A 85 11.89 -4.53 -10.00
C MET A 85 11.43 -5.06 -11.35
N LYS A 86 11.51 -4.24 -12.38
CA LYS A 86 11.11 -4.63 -13.74
C LYS A 86 12.10 -5.59 -14.38
N VAL A 87 11.55 -6.65 -14.99
CA VAL A 87 12.30 -7.57 -15.87
C VAL A 87 11.52 -7.74 -17.18
N GLU A 88 12.24 -8.02 -18.26
CA GLU A 88 11.60 -8.29 -19.55
C GLU A 88 10.82 -9.60 -19.49
N ASN A 89 9.56 -9.56 -19.93
CA ASN A 89 8.72 -10.75 -20.13
C ASN A 89 8.07 -10.63 -21.50
N PRO A 90 8.34 -11.57 -22.43
CA PRO A 90 7.82 -11.46 -23.78
C PRO A 90 6.35 -11.87 -23.92
N PHE A 91 5.72 -12.39 -22.88
CA PHE A 91 4.34 -12.89 -22.90
C PHE A 91 3.34 -11.90 -22.30
N MET A 92 3.76 -11.19 -21.26
CA MET A 92 2.91 -10.25 -20.55
C MET A 92 3.63 -8.90 -20.44
N VAL A 93 3.08 -7.89 -21.10
CA VAL A 93 3.61 -6.52 -21.08
C VAL A 93 2.44 -5.60 -20.80
N GLY A 94 2.37 -5.13 -19.58
CA GLY A 94 1.30 -4.24 -19.11
C GLY A 94 1.86 -3.07 -18.33
N ALA A 95 0.98 -2.25 -17.76
CA ALA A 95 1.39 -1.14 -16.90
C ALA A 95 1.97 -1.68 -15.59
N ALA A 96 3.03 -1.03 -15.09
CA ALA A 96 3.64 -1.33 -13.78
C ALA A 96 4.05 -2.81 -13.60
N TYR A 97 4.42 -3.49 -14.70
CA TYR A 97 4.97 -4.84 -14.59
C TYR A 97 6.28 -4.79 -13.79
N GLY A 98 6.51 -5.83 -13.01
CA GLY A 98 7.72 -6.00 -12.20
C GLY A 98 8.43 -7.28 -12.63
N GLY A 99 8.28 -8.33 -11.85
CA GLY A 99 8.74 -9.67 -12.16
C GLY A 99 9.96 -10.13 -11.38
N LYS A 100 10.65 -9.23 -10.67
CA LYS A 100 11.77 -9.59 -9.79
C LYS A 100 11.63 -8.85 -8.47
N ILE A 101 11.76 -9.54 -7.36
CA ILE A 101 11.80 -8.93 -6.03
C ILE A 101 13.25 -8.90 -5.58
N VAL A 102 13.71 -7.75 -5.10
CA VAL A 102 15.10 -7.58 -4.65
C VAL A 102 15.09 -7.05 -3.21
N LYS A 103 15.90 -7.65 -2.35
CA LYS A 103 16.11 -7.16 -0.99
C LYS A 103 17.55 -6.62 -0.87
N TYR A 104 17.67 -5.38 -0.43
CA TYR A 104 18.94 -4.67 -0.20
C TYR A 104 19.17 -4.53 1.30
N ASN A 105 20.44 -4.58 1.73
CA ASN A 105 20.79 -4.17 3.08
C ASN A 105 20.80 -2.62 3.17
N TRP A 106 21.05 -2.08 4.37
CA TRP A 106 21.10 -0.62 4.59
C TRP A 106 22.14 0.08 3.72
N ARG A 107 23.24 -0.61 3.41
CA ARG A 107 24.34 -0.09 2.60
C ARG A 107 24.05 -0.07 1.10
N GLY A 108 23.00 -0.76 0.66
CA GLY A 108 22.61 -0.87 -0.75
C GLY A 108 23.15 -2.12 -1.47
N ASP A 109 23.76 -3.07 -0.74
CA ASP A 109 24.15 -4.36 -1.33
C ASP A 109 22.91 -5.25 -1.45
N ILE A 110 22.80 -5.98 -2.55
CA ILE A 110 21.73 -6.98 -2.74
C ILE A 110 22.03 -8.16 -1.82
N ILE A 111 21.11 -8.49 -0.92
CA ILE A 111 21.25 -9.61 0.02
C ILE A 111 20.33 -10.77 -0.33
N TRP A 112 19.32 -10.53 -1.20
CA TRP A 112 18.42 -11.58 -1.70
C TRP A 112 17.69 -11.03 -2.93
N GLU A 113 17.42 -11.91 -3.91
CA GLU A 113 16.58 -11.56 -5.06
C GLU A 113 15.93 -12.82 -5.62
N TYR A 114 14.75 -12.67 -6.21
CA TYR A 114 14.03 -13.77 -6.86
C TYR A 114 13.18 -13.23 -8.01
N SER A 115 13.18 -13.96 -9.15
CA SER A 115 12.34 -13.63 -10.31
C SER A 115 11.05 -14.42 -10.28
N TYR A 116 9.91 -13.74 -10.12
CA TYR A 116 8.57 -14.30 -10.27
C TYR A 116 8.05 -13.85 -11.64
N SER A 117 8.57 -14.49 -12.68
CA SER A 117 8.31 -14.13 -14.09
C SER A 117 8.54 -15.37 -14.97
N ASP A 118 7.48 -15.87 -15.61
CA ASP A 118 7.55 -16.99 -16.54
C ASP A 118 6.52 -16.80 -17.67
N THR A 119 6.14 -17.88 -18.39
CA THR A 119 5.16 -17.82 -19.48
C THR A 119 3.74 -17.54 -19.01
N ASN A 120 3.43 -17.87 -17.76
CA ASN A 120 2.06 -17.83 -17.21
C ASN A 120 1.90 -16.82 -16.08
N HIS A 121 3.00 -16.44 -15.43
CA HIS A 121 2.96 -15.58 -14.26
C HIS A 121 3.93 -14.43 -14.41
N LEU A 122 3.53 -13.25 -13.90
CA LEU A 122 4.40 -12.07 -13.86
C LEU A 122 3.98 -11.19 -12.70
N GLN A 123 4.86 -11.02 -11.70
CA GLN A 123 4.62 -10.07 -10.61
C GLN A 123 4.44 -8.67 -11.21
N HIS A 124 3.48 -7.90 -10.71
CA HIS A 124 3.23 -6.53 -11.16
C HIS A 124 2.80 -5.66 -9.98
N HIS A 125 2.87 -4.35 -10.20
CA HIS A 125 2.46 -3.30 -9.27
C HIS A 125 3.09 -3.47 -7.89
N ASP A 126 2.48 -4.25 -6.99
CA ASP A 126 2.72 -4.17 -5.55
C ASP A 126 3.15 -5.50 -4.94
N ILE A 127 3.73 -5.40 -3.77
CA ILE A 127 4.03 -6.51 -2.85
C ILE A 127 3.64 -6.04 -1.45
N GLU A 128 3.41 -6.99 -0.54
CA GLU A 128 3.16 -6.64 0.87
C GLU A 128 4.05 -7.48 1.78
N PRO A 129 5.05 -6.86 2.43
CA PRO A 129 5.85 -7.56 3.44
C PRO A 129 5.00 -7.86 4.67
N MET A 130 4.99 -9.11 5.11
CA MET A 130 4.13 -9.57 6.21
C MET A 130 4.90 -9.64 7.53
N PRO A 131 4.20 -9.54 8.68
CA PRO A 131 4.86 -9.62 9.99
C PRO A 131 5.63 -10.92 10.26
N ASN A 132 5.22 -12.03 9.62
CA ASN A 132 5.92 -13.32 9.73
C ASN A 132 7.22 -13.39 8.91
N GLY A 133 7.54 -12.34 8.14
CA GLY A 133 8.72 -12.27 7.27
C GLY A 133 8.48 -12.76 5.85
N ASN A 134 7.31 -13.28 5.55
CA ASN A 134 6.90 -13.65 4.20
C ASN A 134 6.52 -12.39 3.41
N ILE A 135 6.24 -12.56 2.11
CA ILE A 135 5.82 -11.46 1.24
C ILE A 135 4.61 -11.94 0.43
N LEU A 136 3.57 -11.12 0.39
CA LEU A 136 2.51 -11.30 -0.60
C LEU A 136 2.94 -10.64 -1.91
N LEU A 137 2.83 -11.37 -3.00
CA LEU A 137 3.12 -10.88 -4.36
C LEU A 137 1.81 -10.76 -5.13
N LEU A 138 1.58 -9.61 -5.71
CA LEU A 138 0.51 -9.42 -6.68
C LEU A 138 1.04 -9.82 -8.06
N SER A 139 0.35 -10.71 -8.75
CA SER A 139 0.83 -11.31 -10.01
C SER A 139 -0.31 -11.47 -11.01
N TRP A 140 -0.02 -11.32 -12.30
CA TRP A 140 -0.91 -11.79 -13.35
C TRP A 140 -0.80 -13.33 -13.46
N ASP A 141 -1.95 -13.97 -13.72
CA ASP A 141 -2.07 -15.40 -14.00
C ASP A 141 -2.66 -15.55 -15.40
N ARG A 142 -1.81 -15.78 -16.39
CA ARG A 142 -2.19 -15.80 -17.80
C ARG A 142 -3.07 -17.00 -18.12
N LYS A 143 -4.28 -16.73 -18.57
CA LYS A 143 -5.22 -17.74 -19.11
C LYS A 143 -5.33 -17.55 -20.61
N THR A 144 -5.24 -18.65 -21.32
CA THR A 144 -5.38 -18.60 -22.78
C THR A 144 -6.80 -18.19 -23.18
N TYR A 145 -6.93 -17.67 -24.37
CA TYR A 145 -8.21 -17.35 -24.99
C TYR A 145 -9.22 -18.52 -24.89
N LEU A 146 -8.74 -19.77 -25.10
CA LEU A 146 -9.62 -20.95 -25.01
C LEU A 146 -10.10 -21.24 -23.58
N GLU A 147 -9.22 -21.05 -22.60
CA GLU A 147 -9.61 -21.18 -21.19
C GLU A 147 -10.67 -20.15 -20.83
N ALA A 148 -10.50 -18.91 -21.28
CA ALA A 148 -11.45 -17.84 -21.02
C ALA A 148 -12.84 -18.15 -21.61
N ILE A 149 -12.91 -18.60 -22.87
CA ILE A 149 -14.16 -19.00 -23.49
C ILE A 149 -14.79 -20.17 -22.72
N ASN A 150 -13.99 -21.16 -22.34
CA ASN A 150 -14.49 -22.34 -21.61
C ASN A 150 -14.99 -21.97 -20.20
N ALA A 151 -14.55 -20.83 -19.66
CA ALA A 151 -15.03 -20.29 -18.38
C ALA A 151 -16.25 -19.36 -18.56
N GLY A 152 -16.73 -19.14 -19.79
CA GLY A 152 -17.92 -18.35 -20.09
C GLY A 152 -17.66 -16.90 -20.47
N ARG A 153 -16.41 -16.55 -20.84
CA ARG A 153 -16.07 -15.21 -21.33
C ARG A 153 -16.61 -14.99 -22.73
N GLU A 154 -17.39 -13.94 -22.91
CA GLU A 154 -17.89 -13.50 -24.23
C GLU A 154 -16.85 -12.59 -24.91
N ASP A 155 -16.93 -12.49 -26.21
CA ASP A 155 -16.28 -11.47 -27.03
C ASP A 155 -14.79 -11.23 -26.68
N ILE A 156 -14.02 -12.31 -26.55
CA ILE A 156 -12.58 -12.23 -26.31
C ILE A 156 -11.81 -12.68 -27.57
N GLU A 157 -10.74 -11.99 -27.89
CA GLU A 157 -9.88 -12.30 -29.06
C GLU A 157 -8.40 -12.56 -28.68
N SER A 158 -8.08 -12.46 -27.37
CA SER A 158 -6.72 -12.63 -26.87
C SER A 158 -6.73 -13.34 -25.50
N ASP A 159 -5.57 -13.73 -25.03
CA ASP A 159 -5.41 -14.25 -23.69
C ASP A 159 -5.82 -13.18 -22.65
N ILE A 160 -6.22 -13.59 -21.47
CA ILE A 160 -6.67 -12.74 -20.36
C ILE A 160 -5.76 -12.99 -19.15
N TRP A 161 -5.48 -11.94 -18.38
CA TRP A 161 -4.58 -12.01 -17.21
C TRP A 161 -5.35 -11.59 -15.96
N PRO A 162 -6.13 -12.49 -15.34
CA PRO A 162 -6.69 -12.22 -14.02
C PRO A 162 -5.58 -12.13 -12.98
N ASP A 163 -5.81 -11.38 -11.92
CA ASP A 163 -4.82 -11.25 -10.85
C ASP A 163 -4.83 -12.47 -9.93
N LYS A 164 -3.66 -12.73 -9.39
CA LYS A 164 -3.35 -13.82 -8.47
C LYS A 164 -2.50 -13.24 -7.34
N ILE A 165 -2.71 -13.72 -6.13
CA ILE A 165 -1.89 -13.38 -4.97
C ILE A 165 -1.14 -14.64 -4.55
N VAL A 166 0.14 -14.46 -4.25
CA VAL A 166 1.02 -15.56 -3.85
C VAL A 166 1.76 -15.15 -2.59
N GLU A 167 1.63 -15.92 -1.51
CA GLU A 167 2.48 -15.74 -0.33
C GLU A 167 3.74 -16.56 -0.49
N VAL A 168 4.89 -15.91 -0.37
CA VAL A 168 6.20 -16.55 -0.49
C VAL A 168 7.01 -16.39 0.78
N GLU A 169 7.58 -17.49 1.24
CA GLU A 169 8.62 -17.52 2.26
C GLU A 169 9.97 -17.37 1.57
N LEU A 170 10.79 -16.43 2.03
CA LEU A 170 12.12 -16.19 1.48
C LEU A 170 13.10 -17.23 2.04
N ILE A 171 13.69 -18.02 1.16
CA ILE A 171 14.67 -19.04 1.55
C ILE A 171 16.08 -18.57 1.12
N GLY A 172 17.08 -18.96 1.87
CA GLY A 172 18.47 -18.66 1.52
C GLY A 172 18.83 -19.13 0.11
N ASN A 173 19.84 -18.52 -0.49
CA ASN A 173 20.30 -18.81 -1.86
C ASN A 173 19.32 -18.34 -2.95
N ASN A 174 18.59 -17.24 -2.69
CA ASN A 174 17.69 -16.63 -3.69
C ASN A 174 16.58 -17.60 -4.16
N GLU A 175 16.04 -18.37 -3.23
CA GLU A 175 14.93 -19.28 -3.48
C GLU A 175 13.69 -18.82 -2.71
N ILE A 176 12.53 -19.32 -3.10
CA ILE A 176 11.27 -19.11 -2.39
C ILE A 176 10.58 -20.44 -2.13
N ASN A 177 9.73 -20.46 -1.11
CA ASN A 177 8.74 -21.49 -0.90
C ASN A 177 7.37 -20.80 -1.01
N ILE A 178 6.53 -21.24 -1.94
CA ILE A 178 5.15 -20.74 -2.05
C ILE A 178 4.36 -21.45 -0.95
N VAL A 179 3.79 -20.65 -0.03
CA VAL A 179 3.09 -21.19 1.14
C VAL A 179 1.58 -21.03 1.02
N TRP A 180 1.11 -20.09 0.18
CA TRP A 180 -0.33 -19.88 -0.04
C TRP A 180 -0.53 -19.19 -1.39
N GLU A 181 -1.68 -19.46 -2.02
CA GLU A 181 -2.07 -18.87 -3.31
C GLU A 181 -3.57 -18.63 -3.37
N TRP A 182 -3.98 -17.56 -4.04
CA TRP A 182 -5.36 -17.22 -4.35
C TRP A 182 -5.44 -16.55 -5.71
N THR A 183 -6.54 -16.77 -6.47
CA THR A 183 -6.74 -16.12 -7.77
C THR A 183 -8.22 -15.81 -8.00
N PHE A 184 -8.51 -14.68 -8.65
CA PHE A 184 -9.87 -14.39 -9.11
C PHE A 184 -10.44 -15.50 -9.99
N TRP A 185 -9.57 -16.24 -10.68
CA TRP A 185 -9.99 -17.29 -11.62
C TRP A 185 -10.81 -18.39 -10.96
N ASP A 186 -10.63 -18.65 -9.72
CA ASP A 186 -11.35 -19.69 -8.99
C ASP A 186 -12.72 -19.23 -8.46
N HIS A 187 -13.03 -17.90 -8.56
CA HIS A 187 -14.22 -17.29 -7.96
C HIS A 187 -15.06 -16.56 -9.00
N LEU A 188 -15.30 -17.23 -10.15
CA LEU A 188 -15.98 -16.62 -11.30
C LEU A 188 -17.45 -17.00 -11.36
N ILE A 189 -18.28 -16.06 -11.83
CA ILE A 189 -19.68 -16.27 -12.18
C ILE A 189 -19.94 -15.71 -13.58
N GLN A 190 -20.99 -16.21 -14.26
CA GLN A 190 -21.47 -15.65 -15.52
C GLN A 190 -22.94 -16.03 -15.73
N ASP A 191 -23.67 -15.22 -16.50
CA ASP A 191 -25.07 -15.46 -16.82
C ASP A 191 -25.31 -15.69 -18.34
N PHE A 192 -24.22 -15.99 -19.06
CA PHE A 192 -24.20 -16.14 -20.52
C PHE A 192 -24.47 -17.58 -20.97
N ASP A 193 -23.73 -18.57 -20.45
CA ASP A 193 -23.82 -19.97 -20.88
C ASP A 193 -24.30 -20.87 -19.74
N SER A 194 -25.58 -21.24 -19.80
CA SER A 194 -26.23 -22.06 -18.76
C SER A 194 -25.75 -23.52 -18.72
N THR A 195 -24.84 -23.94 -19.60
CA THR A 195 -24.25 -25.27 -19.56
C THR A 195 -23.00 -25.37 -18.70
N LEU A 196 -22.42 -24.23 -18.30
CA LEU A 196 -21.22 -24.18 -17.49
C LEU A 196 -21.56 -24.18 -15.99
N SER A 197 -20.65 -24.72 -15.19
CA SER A 197 -20.85 -24.90 -13.74
C SER A 197 -20.92 -23.57 -12.96
N ASN A 198 -20.30 -22.51 -13.48
CA ASN A 198 -20.29 -21.18 -12.88
C ASN A 198 -21.46 -20.30 -13.36
N TYR A 199 -22.46 -20.88 -13.99
CA TYR A 199 -23.65 -20.15 -14.44
C TYR A 199 -24.54 -19.80 -13.25
N GLY A 200 -24.92 -18.51 -13.13
CA GLY A 200 -25.79 -18.05 -12.05
C GLY A 200 -26.37 -16.69 -12.27
N VAL A 201 -27.17 -16.24 -11.32
CA VAL A 201 -27.72 -14.87 -11.30
C VAL A 201 -26.71 -13.99 -10.59
N ILE A 202 -26.01 -13.14 -11.33
CA ILE A 202 -24.87 -12.35 -10.83
C ILE A 202 -25.25 -11.54 -9.57
N SER A 203 -26.46 -10.93 -9.54
CA SER A 203 -26.88 -10.14 -8.39
C SER A 203 -27.11 -10.95 -7.11
N ASP A 204 -27.29 -12.27 -7.25
CA ASP A 204 -27.49 -13.15 -6.08
C ASP A 204 -26.14 -13.63 -5.49
N HIS A 205 -25.03 -13.39 -6.21
CA HIS A 205 -23.69 -13.85 -5.86
C HIS A 205 -22.68 -12.70 -5.88
N PRO A 206 -22.82 -11.70 -4.99
CA PRO A 206 -21.85 -10.61 -4.94
C PRO A 206 -20.45 -11.05 -4.45
N GLU A 207 -20.36 -12.26 -3.87
CA GLU A 207 -19.09 -12.87 -3.45
C GLU A 207 -18.25 -13.39 -4.62
N LEU A 208 -18.80 -13.39 -5.85
CA LEU A 208 -18.11 -13.89 -7.05
C LEU A 208 -17.88 -12.76 -8.06
N LEU A 209 -16.90 -12.93 -8.94
CA LEU A 209 -16.57 -11.96 -9.97
C LEU A 209 -17.15 -12.39 -11.32
N ASP A 210 -17.95 -11.52 -11.93
CA ASP A 210 -18.51 -11.78 -13.26
C ASP A 210 -17.36 -11.76 -14.29
N ILE A 211 -17.11 -12.91 -14.93
CA ILE A 211 -16.05 -13.05 -15.92
C ILE A 211 -16.27 -12.12 -17.14
N ASN A 212 -17.50 -11.68 -17.36
CA ASN A 212 -17.85 -10.82 -18.50
C ASN A 212 -17.73 -9.32 -18.20
N LEU A 213 -17.26 -8.95 -17.02
CA LEU A 213 -16.95 -7.53 -16.74
C LEU A 213 -15.90 -7.03 -17.71
N VAL A 214 -16.21 -5.92 -18.35
CA VAL A 214 -15.29 -5.23 -19.25
C VAL A 214 -15.06 -3.85 -18.69
N SER A 215 -13.84 -3.58 -18.29
CA SER A 215 -13.47 -2.23 -17.86
C SER A 215 -13.59 -1.28 -19.05
N LEU A 216 -14.13 -0.13 -18.76
CA LEU A 216 -14.34 0.92 -19.75
C LEU A 216 -13.00 1.54 -20.24
N ASP A 217 -11.93 1.32 -19.48
CA ASP A 217 -10.59 1.78 -19.82
C ASP A 217 -9.74 0.71 -20.54
N LEU A 218 -10.26 -0.52 -20.70
CA LEU A 218 -9.52 -1.63 -21.32
C LEU A 218 -9.08 -1.33 -22.75
N ALA A 219 -9.83 -0.50 -23.48
CA ALA A 219 -9.45 -0.11 -24.83
C ALA A 219 -8.11 0.62 -24.89
N ALA A 220 -7.69 1.25 -23.79
CA ALA A 220 -6.43 1.99 -23.71
C ALA A 220 -5.26 1.12 -23.22
N LEU A 221 -5.54 0.07 -22.44
CA LEU A 221 -4.52 -0.76 -21.77
C LEU A 221 -4.32 -2.13 -22.40
N GLY A 222 -5.21 -2.51 -23.33
CA GLY A 222 -5.24 -3.87 -23.90
C GLY A 222 -6.16 -4.78 -23.10
N TYR A 223 -6.86 -5.63 -23.82
CA TYR A 223 -7.91 -6.48 -23.23
C TYR A 223 -7.38 -7.58 -22.30
N SER A 224 -6.09 -7.87 -22.36
CA SER A 224 -5.49 -8.96 -21.58
C SER A 224 -5.39 -8.65 -20.09
N ASP A 225 -5.01 -7.41 -19.74
CA ASP A 225 -4.83 -6.94 -18.35
C ASP A 225 -6.21 -6.63 -17.75
N TRP A 226 -6.91 -7.67 -17.30
CA TRP A 226 -8.36 -7.62 -17.05
C TRP A 226 -8.73 -6.92 -15.75
N THR A 227 -8.22 -7.41 -14.62
CA THR A 227 -8.59 -6.88 -13.29
C THR A 227 -7.74 -5.66 -12.92
N HIS A 228 -6.46 -5.68 -13.26
CA HIS A 228 -5.51 -4.59 -13.04
C HIS A 228 -5.49 -4.17 -11.57
N SER A 229 -5.21 -5.13 -10.69
CA SER A 229 -5.02 -4.81 -9.28
C SER A 229 -3.74 -3.99 -9.11
N ASN A 230 -3.79 -2.92 -8.31
CA ASN A 230 -2.68 -1.98 -8.22
C ASN A 230 -2.17 -1.73 -6.81
N SER A 231 -2.83 -2.30 -5.80
CA SER A 231 -2.29 -2.37 -4.45
C SER A 231 -2.83 -3.59 -3.74
N ILE A 232 -2.03 -4.06 -2.78
CA ILE A 232 -2.35 -5.15 -1.87
C ILE A 232 -1.94 -4.71 -0.47
N ASP A 233 -2.75 -5.06 0.52
CA ASP A 233 -2.49 -4.72 1.92
C ASP A 233 -2.98 -5.87 2.80
N TYR A 234 -2.34 -6.11 3.93
CA TYR A 234 -2.62 -7.25 4.81
C TYR A 234 -2.99 -6.81 6.21
N ASN A 235 -4.10 -7.29 6.71
CA ASN A 235 -4.54 -7.05 8.07
C ASN A 235 -4.29 -8.29 8.93
N GLU A 236 -3.28 -8.23 9.80
CA GLU A 236 -2.86 -9.34 10.65
C GLU A 236 -3.93 -9.75 11.66
N GLU A 237 -4.67 -8.78 12.20
CA GLU A 237 -5.69 -9.06 13.22
C GLU A 237 -6.88 -9.85 12.66
N LEU A 238 -7.30 -9.49 11.45
CA LEU A 238 -8.41 -10.15 10.75
C LEU A 238 -7.94 -11.36 9.93
N ASP A 239 -6.66 -11.45 9.65
CA ASP A 239 -6.05 -12.40 8.71
C ASP A 239 -6.73 -12.30 7.34
N GLN A 240 -6.78 -11.07 6.81
CA GLN A 240 -7.48 -10.73 5.56
C GLN A 240 -6.57 -9.90 4.65
N ILE A 241 -6.81 -10.01 3.35
CA ILE A 241 -6.08 -9.25 2.32
C ILE A 241 -7.05 -8.30 1.63
N LEU A 242 -6.62 -7.04 1.50
CA LEU A 242 -7.31 -5.96 0.77
C LEU A 242 -6.63 -5.78 -0.59
N ILE A 243 -7.44 -5.71 -1.64
CA ILE A 243 -6.98 -5.58 -3.04
C ILE A 243 -7.68 -4.38 -3.67
N SER A 244 -6.93 -3.51 -4.35
CA SER A 244 -7.50 -2.42 -5.14
C SER A 244 -7.48 -2.79 -6.63
N CYS A 245 -8.64 -3.01 -7.24
CA CYS A 245 -8.77 -3.38 -8.66
C CYS A 245 -9.21 -2.17 -9.48
N ARG A 246 -8.24 -1.52 -10.14
CA ARG A 246 -8.44 -0.28 -10.90
C ARG A 246 -9.50 -0.44 -12.00
N ASN A 247 -9.39 -1.52 -12.77
CA ASN A 247 -10.25 -1.70 -13.95
C ASN A 247 -11.70 -2.01 -13.57
N MET A 248 -11.93 -2.47 -12.36
CA MET A 248 -13.27 -2.74 -11.82
C MET A 248 -13.83 -1.54 -11.06
N HIS A 249 -13.00 -0.55 -10.72
CA HIS A 249 -13.38 0.59 -9.89
C HIS A 249 -13.88 0.11 -8.52
N GLU A 250 -13.23 -0.93 -7.96
CA GLU A 250 -13.60 -1.55 -6.70
C GLU A 250 -12.36 -1.94 -5.88
N ILE A 251 -12.57 -2.04 -4.59
CA ILE A 251 -11.68 -2.75 -3.68
C ILE A 251 -12.35 -4.07 -3.28
N TYR A 252 -11.54 -5.06 -2.94
CA TYR A 252 -12.00 -6.39 -2.50
C TYR A 252 -11.26 -6.80 -1.23
N ILE A 253 -11.95 -7.50 -0.34
CA ILE A 253 -11.34 -8.16 0.83
C ILE A 253 -11.58 -9.66 0.70
N ILE A 254 -10.52 -10.45 0.93
CA ILE A 254 -10.56 -11.92 0.89
C ILE A 254 -9.99 -12.50 2.20
N ASP A 255 -10.33 -13.75 2.47
CA ASP A 255 -9.91 -14.49 3.68
C ASP A 255 -8.53 -15.14 3.45
N HIS A 256 -7.51 -14.67 4.15
CA HIS A 256 -6.17 -15.24 4.07
C HIS A 256 -5.99 -16.44 5.01
N SER A 257 -6.87 -16.62 5.99
CA SER A 257 -6.78 -17.72 6.97
C SER A 257 -7.02 -19.12 6.39
N THR A 258 -7.24 -19.18 5.08
CA THR A 258 -7.50 -20.43 4.31
C THR A 258 -6.20 -21.19 4.02
N THR A 259 -6.31 -22.50 3.80
CA THR A 259 -5.27 -23.22 3.04
C THR A 259 -5.41 -22.87 1.56
N THR A 260 -4.39 -23.15 0.74
CA THR A 260 -4.48 -22.95 -0.72
C THR A 260 -5.68 -23.66 -1.33
N GLU A 261 -5.99 -24.89 -0.85
CA GLU A 261 -7.15 -25.65 -1.34
C GLU A 261 -8.48 -25.00 -0.95
N GLU A 262 -8.55 -24.41 0.25
CA GLU A 262 -9.73 -23.66 0.67
C GLU A 262 -9.83 -22.33 -0.08
N ALA A 263 -8.70 -21.65 -0.29
CA ALA A 263 -8.61 -20.41 -1.06
C ALA A 263 -9.10 -20.59 -2.51
N ALA A 264 -8.98 -21.79 -3.07
CA ALA A 264 -9.48 -22.13 -4.41
C ALA A 264 -10.93 -22.66 -4.38
N SER A 265 -11.62 -22.56 -3.25
CA SER A 265 -12.98 -23.12 -3.08
C SER A 265 -13.93 -22.09 -2.45
N HIS A 266 -15.20 -22.48 -2.32
CA HIS A 266 -16.26 -21.64 -1.76
C HIS A 266 -16.55 -21.97 -0.28
N SER A 267 -15.59 -22.56 0.44
CA SER A 267 -15.77 -22.90 1.86
C SER A 267 -14.43 -23.13 2.53
N GLY A 268 -14.33 -22.78 3.81
CA GLY A 268 -13.11 -22.88 4.59
C GLY A 268 -12.68 -21.52 5.12
N GLY A 269 -11.56 -21.48 5.81
CA GLY A 269 -11.05 -20.29 6.45
C GLY A 269 -11.90 -19.84 7.64
N ASN A 270 -11.52 -18.72 8.25
CA ASN A 270 -12.25 -18.15 9.38
C ASN A 270 -13.66 -17.66 9.01
N SER A 271 -13.80 -17.18 7.77
CA SER A 271 -15.08 -16.71 7.24
C SER A 271 -16.06 -17.86 6.94
N GLY A 272 -15.54 -19.06 6.67
CA GLY A 272 -16.33 -20.18 6.16
C GLY A 272 -16.65 -20.10 4.67
N MET A 273 -16.16 -19.06 3.97
CA MET A 273 -16.46 -18.79 2.56
C MET A 273 -15.32 -19.20 1.62
N GLY A 274 -14.23 -19.79 2.18
CA GLY A 274 -13.07 -20.14 1.37
C GLY A 274 -12.43 -18.87 0.80
N GLY A 275 -12.09 -18.87 -0.49
CA GLY A 275 -11.49 -17.71 -1.14
C GLY A 275 -12.48 -16.76 -1.81
N ASP A 276 -13.79 -16.93 -1.58
CA ASP A 276 -14.79 -15.98 -2.12
C ASP A 276 -14.60 -14.58 -1.53
N ILE A 277 -15.03 -13.58 -2.29
CA ILE A 277 -14.92 -12.17 -1.89
C ILE A 277 -15.79 -11.93 -0.65
N LEU A 278 -15.16 -11.55 0.46
CA LEU A 278 -15.86 -11.24 1.73
C LEU A 278 -16.54 -9.89 1.66
N TYR A 279 -15.90 -8.94 0.96
CA TYR A 279 -16.34 -7.56 0.90
C TYR A 279 -15.86 -6.95 -0.42
N ARG A 280 -16.71 -6.16 -1.03
CA ARG A 280 -16.34 -5.37 -2.22
C ARG A 280 -17.01 -4.01 -2.15
N TRP A 281 -16.30 -2.96 -2.60
CA TRP A 281 -16.84 -1.61 -2.49
C TRP A 281 -16.30 -0.73 -3.61
N GLY A 282 -17.16 0.13 -4.13
CA GLY A 282 -16.79 1.14 -5.13
C GLY A 282 -17.72 1.17 -6.34
N ASN A 283 -18.12 0.01 -6.88
CA ASN A 283 -18.91 -0.03 -8.12
C ASN A 283 -19.94 -1.18 -8.12
N PRO A 284 -21.08 -1.02 -7.45
CA PRO A 284 -22.05 -2.12 -7.34
C PRO A 284 -22.67 -2.56 -8.68
N MET A 285 -22.49 -1.79 -9.76
CA MET A 285 -22.95 -2.24 -11.08
C MET A 285 -22.22 -3.52 -11.53
N ASN A 286 -21.01 -3.79 -11.03
CA ASN A 286 -20.24 -4.97 -11.41
C ASN A 286 -20.89 -6.29 -10.97
N TYR A 287 -21.81 -6.25 -10.03
CA TYR A 287 -22.61 -7.41 -9.60
C TYR A 287 -24.11 -7.14 -9.74
N ASN A 288 -24.45 -6.37 -10.77
CA ASN A 288 -25.83 -6.07 -11.20
C ASN A 288 -26.69 -5.48 -10.08
N ARG A 289 -26.08 -4.65 -9.19
CA ARG A 289 -26.79 -3.90 -8.15
C ARG A 289 -26.49 -2.41 -8.30
N GLY A 290 -27.41 -1.57 -7.88
CA GLY A 290 -27.23 -0.12 -7.97
C GLY A 290 -27.19 0.38 -9.41
N ASN A 291 -26.62 1.57 -9.59
CA ASN A 291 -26.51 2.26 -10.88
C ASN A 291 -25.28 3.21 -10.85
N GLN A 292 -25.07 3.97 -11.93
CA GLN A 292 -23.90 4.84 -12.06
C GLN A 292 -23.76 5.86 -10.91
N GLN A 293 -24.86 6.26 -10.29
CA GLN A 293 -24.83 7.22 -9.16
C GLN A 293 -24.33 6.56 -7.86
N ASN A 294 -24.34 5.23 -7.81
CA ASN A 294 -23.86 4.46 -6.66
C ASN A 294 -22.37 4.10 -6.79
N ARG A 295 -21.75 4.43 -7.95
CA ARG A 295 -20.33 4.20 -8.15
C ARG A 295 -19.54 5.26 -7.38
N MET A 296 -18.75 4.83 -6.41
CA MET A 296 -18.00 5.68 -5.49
C MET A 296 -16.53 5.84 -5.89
N LEU A 297 -15.97 4.85 -6.59
CA LEU A 297 -14.56 4.85 -7.00
C LEU A 297 -14.42 4.95 -8.51
N ILE A 298 -13.34 5.61 -8.94
CA ILE A 298 -13.01 5.77 -10.37
C ILE A 298 -11.49 5.67 -10.52
N GLY A 299 -11.01 4.51 -10.99
CA GLY A 299 -9.61 4.29 -11.30
C GLY A 299 -8.67 4.40 -10.10
N GLN A 300 -9.17 4.06 -8.92
CA GLN A 300 -8.50 4.23 -7.63
C GLN A 300 -7.18 3.45 -7.52
N HIS A 301 -6.34 3.89 -6.59
CA HIS A 301 -5.06 3.26 -6.27
C HIS A 301 -4.83 3.25 -4.76
N ASP A 302 -3.90 2.42 -4.32
CA ASP A 302 -3.33 2.40 -2.97
C ASP A 302 -4.40 2.34 -1.87
N ALA A 303 -5.35 1.40 -2.01
CA ALA A 303 -6.26 1.10 -0.91
C ALA A 303 -5.46 0.41 0.20
N ASN A 304 -5.60 0.91 1.43
CA ASN A 304 -4.86 0.37 2.57
C ASN A 304 -5.67 0.55 3.85
N TRP A 305 -5.53 -0.41 4.77
CA TRP A 305 -6.07 -0.24 6.11
C TRP A 305 -5.27 0.83 6.86
N ILE A 306 -5.97 1.63 7.63
CA ILE A 306 -5.33 2.53 8.58
C ILE A 306 -4.80 1.67 9.72
N GLU A 307 -3.51 1.80 10.01
CA GLU A 307 -2.81 0.97 10.99
C GLU A 307 -3.45 1.03 12.38
N ASN A 308 -3.30 -0.05 13.13
CA ASN A 308 -3.77 -0.12 14.52
C ASN A 308 -3.12 0.99 15.33
N SER A 309 -3.88 1.60 16.21
CA SER A 309 -3.53 2.74 17.06
C SER A 309 -3.51 4.09 16.36
N PHE A 310 -3.63 4.14 15.02
CA PHE A 310 -3.70 5.42 14.30
C PHE A 310 -5.16 5.93 14.26
N PRO A 311 -5.38 7.24 14.19
CA PRO A 311 -6.75 7.75 14.09
C PRO A 311 -7.49 7.24 12.86
N GLY A 312 -8.55 6.47 13.09
CA GLY A 312 -9.32 5.78 12.04
C GLY A 312 -8.93 4.32 11.85
N GLU A 313 -8.20 3.76 12.80
CA GLU A 313 -7.83 2.32 12.75
C GLU A 313 -9.02 1.43 12.34
N UNK A 314 -8.69 0.44 11.33
CA UNK A 314 -9.62 -0.36 10.90
C UNK A 314 -10.31 0.09 9.75
N ASN A 315 -10.34 1.39 9.53
CA ASN A 315 -10.94 1.96 8.30
C ASN A 315 -9.99 1.74 7.11
N ILE A 316 -10.53 1.92 5.89
CA ILE A 316 -9.74 1.81 4.66
C ILE A 316 -9.59 3.21 4.06
N LEU A 317 -8.35 3.58 3.75
CA LEU A 317 -7.99 4.83 3.05
C LEU A 317 -7.70 4.48 1.59
N ILE A 318 -8.16 5.33 0.65
CA ILE A 318 -8.07 5.04 -0.79
C ILE A 318 -7.74 6.34 -1.53
N TYR A 319 -6.77 6.30 -2.43
CA TYR A 319 -6.56 7.39 -3.39
C TYR A 319 -7.51 7.17 -4.58
N ASN A 320 -8.56 7.98 -4.69
CA ASN A 320 -9.56 7.91 -5.76
C ASN A 320 -9.14 8.86 -6.89
N ASN A 321 -8.59 8.34 -7.96
CA ASN A 321 -7.97 9.15 -9.03
C ASN A 321 -8.97 10.03 -9.76
N GLY A 322 -10.20 9.53 -9.98
CA GLY A 322 -11.28 10.36 -10.50
C GLY A 322 -11.21 10.65 -12.00
N SER A 323 -10.49 9.84 -12.79
CA SER A 323 -10.37 10.08 -14.23
C SER A 323 -11.07 9.00 -15.05
N ILE A 324 -12.19 9.35 -15.69
CA ILE A 324 -12.76 8.56 -16.78
C ILE A 324 -13.05 9.51 -17.94
N THR A 325 -12.33 9.31 -19.05
CA THR A 325 -12.53 10.09 -20.27
C THR A 325 -13.67 9.55 -21.13
N SER A 326 -14.13 8.31 -20.89
CA SER A 326 -15.00 7.57 -21.83
C SER A 326 -16.50 7.78 -21.62
N PHE A 327 -16.96 8.41 -20.53
CA PHE A 327 -18.39 8.47 -20.18
C PHE A 327 -18.96 9.85 -19.96
N GLY A 328 -18.29 10.89 -20.46
CA GLY A 328 -18.85 12.24 -20.40
C GLY A 328 -18.94 12.84 -18.99
N GLN A 329 -18.21 12.26 -18.03
CA GLN A 329 -17.99 12.88 -16.74
C GLN A 329 -16.49 13.18 -16.64
N ASP A 330 -16.16 14.43 -16.84
CA ASP A 330 -14.78 14.89 -16.69
C ASP A 330 -14.50 15.10 -15.19
N PHE A 331 -14.02 14.04 -14.53
CA PHE A 331 -13.44 14.19 -13.21
C PHE A 331 -12.01 14.68 -13.43
N THR A 332 -11.79 15.94 -13.13
CA THR A 332 -10.48 16.59 -13.25
C THR A 332 -9.85 16.81 -11.88
N GLN A 333 -10.34 16.10 -10.87
CA GLN A 333 -9.92 16.25 -9.50
C GLN A 333 -9.83 14.88 -8.84
N SER A 334 -8.70 14.61 -8.22
CA SER A 334 -8.54 13.42 -7.38
C SER A 334 -9.07 13.69 -5.97
N SER A 335 -9.31 12.63 -5.22
CA SER A 335 -9.73 12.72 -3.82
C SER A 335 -9.10 11.60 -3.00
N ILE A 336 -8.89 11.87 -1.73
CA ILE A 336 -8.58 10.82 -0.76
C ILE A 336 -9.88 10.52 -0.05
N VAL A 337 -10.26 9.27 0.00
CA VAL A 337 -11.51 8.86 0.65
C VAL A 337 -11.23 7.81 1.71
N GLN A 338 -11.98 7.89 2.81
CA GLN A 338 -11.90 6.92 3.91
C GLN A 338 -13.27 6.31 4.10
N ILE A 339 -13.30 5.00 4.25
CA ILE A 339 -14.52 4.25 4.55
C ILE A 339 -14.31 3.38 5.80
N GLU A 340 -15.40 3.09 6.48
CA GLU A 340 -15.46 2.18 7.61
C GLU A 340 -16.27 0.95 7.18
N PRO A 341 -15.60 -0.14 6.72
CA PRO A 341 -16.35 -1.34 6.33
C PRO A 341 -17.09 -1.91 7.54
N PRO A 342 -18.41 -2.13 7.44
CA PRO A 342 -19.19 -2.56 8.60
C PRO A 342 -19.05 -4.06 8.83
N ILE A 343 -18.04 -4.44 9.57
CA ILE A 343 -17.80 -5.83 9.97
C ILE A 343 -18.50 -6.08 11.34
N ASN A 344 -19.26 -7.16 11.43
CA ASN A 344 -19.96 -7.49 12.67
C ASN A 344 -19.09 -8.34 13.61
N GLU A 345 -19.62 -8.66 14.78
CA GLU A 345 -18.91 -9.44 15.82
C GLU A 345 -18.53 -10.87 15.38
N TYR A 346 -19.01 -11.33 14.22
CA TYR A 346 -18.69 -12.64 13.67
C TYR A 346 -17.71 -12.55 12.49
N GLY A 347 -17.17 -11.36 12.19
CA GLY A 347 -16.26 -11.17 11.08
C GLY A 347 -16.92 -11.09 9.70
N ILE A 348 -18.25 -10.85 9.65
CA ILE A 348 -19.02 -10.81 8.41
C ILE A 348 -19.30 -9.35 8.05
N TYR A 349 -19.07 -9.01 6.80
CA TYR A 349 -19.34 -7.67 6.27
C TYR A 349 -20.82 -7.51 5.91
N GLU A 350 -21.39 -6.36 6.27
CA GLU A 350 -22.80 -6.10 6.03
C GLU A 350 -23.08 -5.73 4.58
N ILE A 351 -24.05 -6.38 3.99
CA ILE A 351 -24.54 -6.12 2.65
C ILE A 351 -26.04 -5.86 2.69
N ASP A 352 -26.50 -4.87 1.95
CA ASP A 352 -27.93 -4.64 1.71
C ASP A 352 -28.41 -5.63 0.66
N GLU A 353 -29.49 -6.35 0.94
CA GLU A 353 -30.03 -7.40 0.05
C GLU A 353 -30.43 -6.86 -1.33
N VAL A 354 -30.64 -5.57 -1.45
CA VAL A 354 -31.14 -4.93 -2.68
C VAL A 354 -30.10 -4.06 -3.37
N HIS A 355 -29.21 -3.43 -2.62
CA HIS A 355 -28.34 -2.37 -3.14
C HIS A 355 -26.87 -2.80 -3.24
N SER A 356 -26.12 -2.78 -2.14
CA SER A 356 -24.68 -2.95 -2.21
C SER A 356 -24.09 -3.20 -0.81
N TYR A 357 -22.81 -3.46 -0.74
CA TYR A 357 -22.08 -3.45 0.54
C TYR A 357 -22.07 -2.03 1.12
N PHE A 358 -22.19 -1.93 2.44
CA PHE A 358 -22.07 -0.67 3.16
C PHE A 358 -20.57 -0.32 3.33
N PRO A 359 -20.21 0.94 3.58
CA PRO A 359 -21.10 2.09 3.72
C PRO A 359 -21.57 2.63 2.37
N LEU A 360 -22.65 3.40 2.38
CA LEU A 360 -23.18 4.02 1.15
C LEU A 360 -22.49 5.36 0.82
N ASP A 361 -21.58 5.83 1.69
CA ASP A 361 -20.85 7.09 1.50
C ASP A 361 -19.53 7.03 2.30
N TYR A 362 -18.63 7.94 2.03
CA TYR A 362 -17.37 8.07 2.77
C TYR A 362 -17.63 8.57 4.20
N ASN A 363 -16.85 8.11 5.17
CA ASN A 363 -16.89 8.72 6.50
C ASN A 363 -15.92 9.91 6.62
N TRP A 364 -14.97 10.04 5.68
CA TRP A 364 -14.09 11.20 5.56
C TRP A 364 -13.60 11.29 4.10
N SER A 365 -13.37 12.52 3.63
CA SER A 365 -12.72 12.70 2.33
C SER A 365 -11.98 14.03 2.28
N TYR A 366 -10.96 14.09 1.43
CA TYR A 366 -10.19 15.30 1.17
C TYR A 366 -10.04 15.50 -0.34
N THR A 367 -10.27 16.72 -0.78
CA THR A 367 -10.01 17.17 -2.15
C THR A 367 -9.41 18.56 -2.10
N ASP A 368 -8.50 18.84 -3.03
CA ASP A 368 -7.92 20.17 -3.20
C ASP A 368 -7.42 20.30 -4.64
N ASP A 369 -6.62 21.29 -4.94
CA ASP A 369 -6.10 21.57 -6.28
C ASP A 369 -4.95 20.61 -6.62
N PHE A 370 -5.27 19.29 -6.72
CA PHE A 370 -4.35 18.25 -7.17
C PHE A 370 -5.09 17.23 -8.05
N PHE A 371 -4.36 16.66 -8.99
CA PHE A 371 -4.94 15.64 -9.88
C PHE A 371 -3.87 14.70 -10.39
N SER A 372 -4.12 13.40 -10.26
CA SER A 372 -3.31 12.36 -10.90
C SER A 372 -4.23 11.25 -11.41
N HIS A 373 -4.19 11.02 -12.71
CA HIS A 373 -5.08 10.06 -13.37
C HIS A 373 -4.59 8.61 -13.25
N ILE A 374 -3.39 8.39 -12.72
CA ILE A 374 -2.77 7.06 -12.58
C ILE A 374 -1.94 7.02 -11.30
N MET A 375 -1.63 5.81 -10.85
CA MET A 375 -0.79 5.58 -9.67
C MET A 375 -1.30 6.39 -8.48
N SER A 376 -0.41 6.90 -7.62
CA SER A 376 -0.75 7.74 -6.47
C SER A 376 -1.07 6.93 -5.22
N GLY A 377 -0.96 7.58 -4.07
CA GLY A 377 -1.24 6.92 -2.81
C GLY A 377 -1.55 7.90 -1.69
N ALA A 378 -2.09 7.36 -0.60
CA ALA A 378 -2.35 8.13 0.61
C ALA A 378 -2.25 7.21 1.83
N ARG A 379 -1.61 7.70 2.88
CA ARG A 379 -1.40 6.94 4.13
C ARG A 379 -1.75 7.81 5.33
N ARG A 380 -2.53 7.26 6.26
CA ARG A 380 -2.79 7.91 7.56
C ARG A 380 -1.53 7.77 8.41
N LEU A 381 -1.18 8.81 9.15
CA LEU A 381 -0.02 8.84 10.04
C LEU A 381 -0.48 8.77 11.51
N GLU A 382 0.43 8.34 12.38
CA GLU A 382 0.15 8.13 13.81
C GLU A 382 -0.44 9.38 14.49
N ASN A 383 0.01 10.58 14.09
CA ASN A 383 -0.49 11.85 14.67
C ASN A 383 -1.85 12.28 14.10
N GLY A 384 -2.43 11.51 13.18
CA GLY A 384 -3.71 11.80 12.54
C GLY A 384 -3.60 12.53 11.20
N ASN A 385 -2.40 12.98 10.83
CA ASN A 385 -2.17 13.61 9.54
C ASN A 385 -2.29 12.56 8.42
N THR A 386 -2.39 13.02 7.17
CA THR A 386 -2.43 12.14 6.00
C THR A 386 -1.33 12.53 5.02
N LEU A 387 -0.45 11.59 4.71
CA LEU A 387 0.55 11.73 3.65
C LEU A 387 -0.11 11.43 2.31
N ILE A 388 0.09 12.28 1.30
CA ILE A 388 -0.59 12.18 0.00
C ILE A 388 0.44 12.33 -1.12
N VAL A 389 0.30 11.49 -2.14
CA VAL A 389 1.20 11.48 -3.31
C VAL A 389 0.36 11.52 -4.59
N PRO A 390 0.13 12.69 -5.19
CA PRO A 390 -0.44 12.77 -6.54
C PRO A 390 0.68 12.47 -7.55
N ALA A 391 0.74 11.24 -8.01
CA ALA A 391 1.92 10.67 -8.68
C ALA A 391 2.46 11.52 -9.83
N THR A 392 1.57 12.01 -10.70
CA THR A 392 1.99 12.75 -11.90
C THR A 392 2.43 14.19 -11.62
N GLU A 393 2.34 14.62 -10.36
CA GLU A 393 2.83 15.95 -9.96
C GLU A 393 4.26 15.90 -9.37
N ASN A 394 4.85 14.70 -9.21
CA ASN A 394 6.15 14.52 -8.57
C ASN A 394 6.21 15.20 -7.19
N LYS A 395 5.11 15.11 -6.47
CA LYS A 395 4.91 15.82 -5.21
C LYS A 395 4.50 14.83 -4.13
N ILE A 396 5.01 15.05 -2.92
CA ILE A 396 4.56 14.37 -1.70
C ILE A 396 4.15 15.49 -0.75
N PHE A 397 2.97 15.38 -0.14
CA PHE A 397 2.59 16.38 0.86
C PHE A 397 1.81 15.75 2.00
N GLU A 398 1.80 16.42 3.14
CA GLU A 398 1.13 15.98 4.35
C GLU A 398 0.09 17.02 4.73
N ILE A 399 -1.12 16.57 5.03
CA ILE A 399 -2.18 17.43 5.54
C ILE A 399 -2.52 17.05 6.99
N ASN A 400 -2.93 18.04 7.77
CA ASN A 400 -3.49 17.80 9.10
C ASN A 400 -4.96 17.36 8.98
N TYR A 401 -5.60 17.06 10.11
CA TYR A 401 -6.99 16.59 10.12
C TYR A 401 -7.96 17.65 9.55
N GLU A 402 -7.63 18.92 9.66
CA GLU A 402 -8.42 20.03 9.12
C GLU A 402 -8.26 20.21 7.61
N GLY A 403 -7.32 19.49 6.99
CA GLY A 403 -7.03 19.55 5.55
C GLY A 403 -6.03 20.65 5.18
N GLU A 404 -5.31 21.20 6.15
CA GLU A 404 -4.26 22.20 5.88
C GLU A 404 -2.95 21.49 5.56
N ILE A 405 -2.24 21.91 4.50
CA ILE A 405 -0.93 21.36 4.15
C ILE A 405 0.08 21.82 5.22
N VAL A 406 0.67 20.83 5.93
CA VAL A 406 1.67 21.10 6.99
C VAL A 406 3.09 20.77 6.51
N TRP A 407 3.23 20.05 5.39
CA TRP A 407 4.53 19.70 4.82
C TRP A 407 4.39 19.39 3.33
N GLU A 408 5.43 19.69 2.55
CA GLU A 408 5.44 19.43 1.11
C GLU A 408 6.87 19.16 0.64
N TYR A 409 7.03 18.18 -0.23
CA TYR A 409 8.28 17.85 -0.91
C TYR A 409 8.03 17.76 -2.41
N LEU A 410 8.79 18.54 -3.20
CA LEU A 410 8.74 18.50 -4.67
C LEU A 410 10.00 17.83 -5.20
N HIS A 411 9.80 16.73 -5.92
CA HIS A 411 10.89 15.98 -6.54
C HIS A 411 11.13 16.51 -7.96
N ASN A 412 12.20 17.28 -8.15
CA ASN A 412 12.46 18.02 -9.39
C ASN A 412 13.67 17.49 -10.19
N GLU A 413 14.07 16.23 -9.96
CA GLU A 413 15.22 15.67 -10.69
C GLU A 413 14.82 15.29 -12.12
N VAL A 414 15.70 15.63 -13.09
CA VAL A 414 15.44 15.40 -14.50
C VAL A 414 15.43 13.89 -14.79
N GLY A 415 14.43 13.46 -15.55
CA GLY A 415 14.29 12.05 -15.93
C GLY A 415 13.38 11.25 -15.02
N HIS A 416 12.84 11.86 -13.97
CA HIS A 416 11.82 11.23 -13.10
C HIS A 416 10.45 11.84 -13.44
N ASN A 417 9.48 10.96 -13.70
CA ASN A 417 8.17 11.37 -14.23
C ASN A 417 7.05 11.31 -13.20
N SER A 418 7.23 10.52 -12.14
CA SER A 418 6.19 10.30 -11.15
C SER A 418 6.76 9.64 -9.90
N ILE A 419 6.00 9.72 -8.81
CA ILE A 419 6.21 8.94 -7.58
C ILE A 419 4.89 8.24 -7.33
N SER A 420 4.88 6.90 -7.31
CA SER A 420 3.62 6.16 -7.18
C SER A 420 3.02 6.29 -5.78
N LYS A 421 3.82 6.01 -4.75
CA LYS A 421 3.42 6.15 -3.35
C LYS A 421 4.66 6.44 -2.48
N ALA A 422 4.40 6.86 -1.25
CA ALA A 422 5.45 7.13 -0.27
C ALA A 422 4.99 6.64 1.11
N PHE A 423 5.97 6.32 1.95
CA PHE A 423 5.74 5.88 3.33
C PHE A 423 6.48 6.81 4.28
N LYS A 424 5.88 7.10 5.42
CA LYS A 424 6.53 7.94 6.42
C LYS A 424 6.69 7.16 7.71
N TYR A 425 7.94 6.93 8.10
CA TYR A 425 8.36 6.10 9.23
C TYR A 425 8.75 7.00 10.41
N PRO A 426 8.39 6.66 11.66
CA PRO A 426 8.80 7.48 12.81
C PRO A 426 10.33 7.51 12.98
N LEU A 427 10.84 8.50 13.69
CA LEU A 427 12.29 8.70 13.84
C LEU A 427 13.00 7.51 14.50
N ASP A 428 12.30 6.78 15.35
CA ASP A 428 12.86 5.62 16.04
C ASP A 428 12.60 4.28 15.33
N TYR A 429 11.98 4.27 14.16
CA TYR A 429 11.65 3.06 13.40
C TYR A 429 12.88 2.15 13.24
N LEU A 430 13.98 2.71 12.75
CA LEU A 430 15.20 1.95 12.52
C LEU A 430 15.97 1.69 13.83
N ARG A 431 15.78 2.52 14.85
CA ARG A 431 16.46 2.35 16.15
C ARG A 431 15.80 1.27 17.01
N SER A 432 14.52 1.02 16.80
CA SER A 432 13.80 -0.08 17.47
C SER A 432 14.08 -1.43 16.79
N GLY A 433 14.56 -1.42 15.56
CA GLY A 433 14.89 -2.60 14.78
C GLY A 433 16.31 -3.13 15.05
N SER A 434 16.83 -3.88 14.12
CA SER A 434 18.14 -4.53 14.24
C SER A 434 19.28 -3.81 13.51
N LEU A 435 19.03 -2.59 13.00
CA LEU A 435 20.10 -1.80 12.38
C LEU A 435 21.12 -1.38 13.45
N LEU A 436 22.38 -1.72 13.23
CA LEU A 436 23.41 -1.59 14.24
C LEU A 436 24.04 -0.19 14.23
N PHE A 437 23.51 0.70 15.07
CA PHE A 437 24.06 2.06 15.22
C PHE A 437 25.44 2.01 15.86
N GLY A 438 26.39 2.65 15.22
CA GLY A 438 27.80 2.63 15.60
C GLY A 438 28.68 1.74 14.72
N ASP A 439 28.07 0.83 13.94
CA ASP A 439 28.78 0.00 12.95
C ASP A 439 28.92 0.81 11.65
N VAL A 440 29.92 1.68 11.60
CA VAL A 440 30.11 2.65 10.52
C VAL A 440 30.72 2.01 9.28
N ASN A 441 31.47 0.93 9.47
CA ASN A 441 32.12 0.21 8.37
C ASN A 441 31.27 -0.95 7.85
N PHE A 442 30.12 -1.23 8.51
CA PHE A 442 29.16 -2.29 8.17
C PHE A 442 29.76 -3.70 8.21
N ASP A 443 30.64 -3.98 9.18
CA ASP A 443 31.24 -5.32 9.34
C ASP A 443 30.56 -6.15 10.43
N GLN A 444 29.44 -5.65 10.98
CA GLN A 444 28.60 -6.25 12.03
C GLN A 444 29.27 -6.28 13.42
N ASN A 445 30.29 -5.46 13.60
CA ASN A 445 30.93 -5.26 14.90
C ASN A 445 31.02 -3.77 15.19
N ILE A 446 30.89 -3.40 16.45
CA ILE A 446 31.16 -2.02 16.87
C ILE A 446 32.53 -2.05 17.56
N ASP A 447 33.52 -1.44 16.91
CA ASP A 447 34.89 -1.48 17.44
C ASP A 447 35.72 -0.20 17.09
N ILE A 448 37.03 -0.27 17.30
CA ILE A 448 37.90 0.87 17.09
C ILE A 448 37.94 1.34 15.63
N PHE A 449 37.62 0.47 14.68
CA PHE A 449 37.64 0.84 13.26
C PHE A 449 36.51 1.79 12.93
N ASP A 450 35.35 1.65 13.58
CA ASP A 450 34.23 2.58 13.42
C ASP A 450 34.57 3.97 13.95
N ILE A 451 35.20 4.01 15.11
CA ILE A 451 35.69 5.27 15.68
C ILE A 451 36.64 5.97 14.68
N LEU A 452 37.52 5.21 14.01
CA LEU A 452 38.45 5.78 13.02
C LEU A 452 37.71 6.35 11.81
N PHE A 453 36.60 5.75 11.39
CA PHE A 453 35.75 6.32 10.31
C PHE A 453 35.21 7.67 10.72
N ILE A 454 34.63 7.79 11.93
CA ILE A 454 34.06 9.04 12.44
C ILE A 454 35.13 10.09 12.60
N ILE A 455 36.31 9.74 13.17
CA ILE A 455 37.42 10.68 13.31
C ILE A 455 37.86 11.24 11.95
N ASN A 456 38.02 10.38 10.95
CA ASN A 456 38.42 10.81 9.61
C ASN A 456 37.39 11.72 8.95
N TYR A 457 36.11 11.48 9.20
CA TYR A 457 35.03 12.32 8.71
C TYR A 457 35.05 13.71 9.39
N ILE A 458 35.14 13.75 10.72
CA ILE A 458 35.17 15.00 11.49
C ILE A 458 36.40 15.85 11.10
N LEU A 459 37.54 15.22 10.83
CA LEU A 459 38.77 15.89 10.41
C LEU A 459 38.80 16.24 8.91
N GLU A 460 37.69 15.97 8.20
CA GLU A 460 37.57 16.22 6.75
C GLU A 460 38.62 15.46 5.91
N ILE A 461 39.15 14.36 6.43
CA ILE A 461 40.11 13.50 5.71
C ILE A 461 39.38 12.66 4.66
N ASN A 462 38.24 12.08 5.02
CA ASN A 462 37.42 11.24 4.15
C ASN A 462 35.97 11.72 4.16
N GLN A 463 35.26 11.43 3.07
CA GLN A 463 33.81 11.58 3.02
C GLN A 463 33.17 10.27 3.49
N MET A 464 32.00 10.38 4.09
CA MET A 464 31.15 9.21 4.41
C MET A 464 29.89 9.25 3.55
N ALA A 465 29.38 8.07 3.20
CA ALA A 465 28.05 7.94 2.56
C ALA A 465 26.97 8.36 3.57
N GLN A 466 25.79 8.74 3.07
CA GLN A 466 24.67 9.12 3.94
C GLN A 466 24.29 7.98 4.91
N SER A 467 24.30 6.74 4.41
CA SER A 467 24.03 5.56 5.24
C SER A 467 25.03 5.44 6.41
N GLN A 468 26.29 5.80 6.19
CA GLN A 468 27.33 5.80 7.23
C GLN A 468 27.13 6.94 8.22
N ILE A 469 26.81 8.14 7.72
CA ILE A 469 26.53 9.32 8.55
C ILE A 469 25.37 9.01 9.51
N TYR A 470 24.31 8.39 8.97
CA TYR A 470 23.11 8.04 9.76
C TYR A 470 23.45 7.11 10.94
N VAL A 471 24.20 6.04 10.69
CA VAL A 471 24.54 5.10 11.77
C VAL A 471 25.64 5.63 12.70
N SER A 472 26.37 6.67 12.27
CA SER A 472 27.41 7.31 13.11
C SER A 472 26.84 8.21 14.20
N ASP A 473 25.60 8.68 14.03
CA ASP A 473 24.89 9.51 15.02
C ASP A 473 24.35 8.60 16.13
N VAL A 474 25.23 8.19 17.01
CA VAL A 474 24.94 7.21 18.06
C VAL A 474 24.11 7.82 19.17
N ASN A 475 24.32 9.13 19.42
CA ASN A 475 23.61 9.86 20.49
C ASN A 475 22.26 10.41 20.02
N ASN A 476 21.95 10.32 18.71
CA ASN A 476 20.69 10.76 18.09
C ASN A 476 20.45 12.26 18.20
N ASP A 477 21.52 13.08 18.06
CA ASP A 477 21.36 14.54 18.08
C ASP A 477 21.40 15.17 16.68
N GLN A 478 21.40 14.33 15.63
CA GLN A 478 21.35 14.66 14.20
C GLN A 478 22.65 15.30 13.69
N ILE A 479 23.76 15.22 14.45
CA ILE A 479 25.05 15.76 14.04
C ILE A 479 26.16 14.78 14.42
N VAL A 480 26.97 14.35 13.47
CA VAL A 480 28.11 13.48 13.77
C VAL A 480 29.27 14.30 14.28
N THR A 481 29.61 14.14 15.56
CA THR A 481 30.62 14.92 16.29
C THR A 481 31.50 14.02 17.19
N ILE A 482 32.36 14.66 17.98
CA ILE A 482 33.18 13.96 18.98
C ILE A 482 32.32 13.32 20.08
N ASP A 483 31.10 13.80 20.28
CA ASP A 483 30.21 13.23 21.30
C ASP A 483 29.79 11.82 20.91
N ASP A 484 29.58 11.53 19.61
CA ASP A 484 29.32 10.18 19.10
C ASP A 484 30.49 9.23 19.35
N ILE A 485 31.75 9.75 19.18
CA ILE A 485 32.94 8.99 19.49
C ILE A 485 32.94 8.59 20.98
N ILE A 486 32.55 9.52 21.86
CA ILE A 486 32.48 9.25 23.29
C ILE A 486 31.44 8.16 23.59
N TYR A 487 30.26 8.23 22.96
CA TYR A 487 29.23 7.20 23.10
C TYR A 487 29.73 5.83 22.60
N LEU A 488 30.40 5.78 21.44
CA LEU A 488 30.96 4.54 20.88
C LEU A 488 32.01 3.95 21.80
N VAL A 489 32.93 4.77 22.34
CA VAL A 489 33.94 4.29 23.29
C VAL A 489 33.26 3.65 24.49
N LEU A 490 32.21 4.27 25.03
CA LEU A 490 31.45 3.73 26.17
C LEU A 490 30.77 2.40 25.82
N LEU A 491 30.26 2.25 24.59
CA LEU A 491 29.68 1.00 24.12
C LEU A 491 30.73 -0.12 24.02
N ILE A 492 31.94 0.18 23.52
CA ILE A 492 32.97 -0.81 23.28
C ILE A 492 33.57 -1.32 24.61
N ILE A 493 33.71 -0.45 25.63
CA ILE A 493 34.38 -0.80 26.89
C ILE A 493 33.44 -1.36 27.96
N ASN A 494 32.11 -1.34 27.79
CA ASN A 494 31.13 -1.90 28.71
C ASN A 494 30.67 -3.30 28.29
#